data_ec7a62cb0269d2a2861c23b001e62bae
#
_entry.id   ec7a62cb0269d2a2861c23b001e62bae
#
_cell.length_a   1.000
_cell.length_b   1.000
_cell.length_c   1.000
_cell.angle_alpha   90.00
_cell.angle_beta   90.00
_cell.angle_gamma   90.00
#
_symmetry.space_group_name_H-M   'P 1'
#
loop_
_entity.id
_entity.type
_entity.pdbx_description
1 polymer ?
#
loop_
_entity_poly.entity_id
_entity_poly.type
_entity_poly.pdbx_seq_one_letter_code
_entity_poly.pdbx_strand_id
1 'polypeptide(L)'
;MSLVAVKRFGTIPIISLLVFFSFSILMGGTAVDSRGITVSVPDDGVRVVSLSPGATETLYKLGMRDEIVGVSDYCNYPPEFIASKPKVGGYSTPNLEKIQSLAPHAVLLNTVVPIHIKNQFEILDIPLFVMEPKSFSELLSMVEQFGMLFHREKEARALITEMKEEAGAVEAAVRTKSIQPVKTFIEIWYNPFYAAGRYTLPGDIVSMAGGRVVPDGHDEYPRLNEEILLELNPEAIVLGHQVDRESFIEIHANIIRVYAIRNNKVFIPDPDEFLRPGPRVLNALEEIARFLHPEAF
;
A
#
# COMPACT_ATOMS: atom_id res chain seq x y z
N MET A 1 84.32 24.77 -48.35
CA MET A 1 83.45 23.56 -48.04
C MET A 1 83.07 23.62 -46.60
N SER A 2 81.82 24.01 -46.37
CA SER A 2 81.26 24.29 -45.00
C SER A 2 80.36 23.14 -44.62
N LEU A 3 80.64 22.45 -43.48
CA LEU A 3 79.81 21.42 -42.92
C LEU A 3 78.73 22.11 -42.10
N VAL A 4 77.45 21.84 -42.44
CA VAL A 4 76.29 22.27 -41.71
C VAL A 4 75.96 21.20 -40.62
N ALA A 5 76.05 21.60 -39.37
CA ALA A 5 75.69 20.76 -38.23
C ALA A 5 74.10 20.76 -38.00
N VAL A 6 73.54 19.60 -38.15
CA VAL A 6 72.12 19.37 -37.87
C VAL A 6 71.91 19.16 -36.36
N LYS A 7 71.21 20.08 -35.68
CA LYS A 7 70.75 19.94 -34.29
C LYS A 7 69.59 18.98 -34.23
N ARG A 8 69.73 17.86 -33.50
CA ARG A 8 68.62 16.95 -33.11
C ARG A 8 67.84 17.62 -32.05
N PHE A 9 66.56 17.86 -32.32
CA PHE A 9 65.53 18.20 -31.28
C PHE A 9 65.12 16.93 -30.53
N GLY A 10 65.33 16.95 -29.23
CA GLY A 10 64.87 15.87 -28.35
C GLY A 10 63.30 15.87 -28.19
N THR A 11 62.70 14.72 -28.42
CA THR A 11 61.32 14.48 -28.19
C THR A 11 61.07 14.39 -26.70
N ILE A 12 60.28 15.31 -26.15
CA ILE A 12 59.75 15.24 -24.75
C ILE A 12 58.55 14.25 -24.75
N PRO A 13 58.58 13.19 -23.95
CA PRO A 13 57.42 12.30 -23.85
C PRO A 13 56.29 13.02 -23.08
N ILE A 14 55.17 13.24 -23.76
CA ILE A 14 53.93 13.67 -23.10
C ILE A 14 53.42 12.48 -22.30
N ILE A 15 53.68 12.50 -20.98
CA ILE A 15 53.03 11.56 -20.04
C ILE A 15 51.59 12.05 -19.90
N SER A 16 50.68 11.41 -20.63
CA SER A 16 49.23 11.58 -20.48
C SER A 16 48.83 10.97 -19.15
N LEU A 17 48.64 11.84 -18.15
CA LEU A 17 48.08 11.46 -16.85
C LEU A 17 46.57 11.20 -17.01
N LEU A 18 46.21 9.94 -17.29
CA LEU A 18 44.83 9.48 -17.26
C LEU A 18 44.36 9.52 -15.80
N VAL A 19 43.72 10.63 -15.40
CA VAL A 19 42.98 10.73 -14.16
C VAL A 19 41.70 9.89 -14.35
N PHE A 20 41.74 8.64 -13.89
CA PHE A 20 40.51 7.85 -13.68
C PHE A 20 39.73 8.53 -12.57
N PHE A 21 38.75 9.36 -12.95
CA PHE A 21 37.66 9.74 -12.07
C PHE A 21 36.84 8.46 -11.84
N SER A 22 37.17 7.74 -10.78
CA SER A 22 36.24 6.70 -10.26
C SER A 22 34.97 7.41 -9.83
N PHE A 23 34.00 7.49 -10.74
CA PHE A 23 32.63 7.80 -10.40
C PHE A 23 32.16 6.60 -9.59
N SER A 24 32.33 6.67 -8.27
CA SER A 24 31.58 5.78 -7.36
C SER A 24 30.13 6.13 -7.61
N ILE A 25 29.45 5.34 -8.45
CA ILE A 25 28.00 5.31 -8.48
C ILE A 25 27.64 4.88 -7.07
N LEU A 26 27.22 5.83 -6.24
CA LEU A 26 26.53 5.54 -5.00
C LEU A 26 25.27 4.82 -5.46
N MET A 27 25.31 3.48 -5.40
CA MET A 27 24.17 2.65 -5.79
C MET A 27 23.20 2.63 -4.61
N GLY A 28 22.51 3.76 -4.40
CA GLY A 28 21.41 3.84 -3.47
C GLY A 28 20.29 2.84 -3.81
N GLY A 29 19.51 2.48 -2.84
CA GLY A 29 18.32 1.64 -3.06
C GLY A 29 17.41 2.28 -4.09
N THR A 30 16.90 1.49 -5.02
CA THR A 30 16.00 1.96 -6.07
C THR A 30 14.79 1.07 -6.20
N ALA A 31 13.61 1.65 -6.46
CA ALA A 31 12.39 0.91 -6.75
C ALA A 31 11.47 1.72 -7.66
N VAL A 32 10.52 1.02 -8.30
CA VAL A 32 9.53 1.63 -9.19
C VAL A 32 8.21 1.72 -8.44
N ASP A 33 7.61 2.90 -8.39
CA ASP A 33 6.33 3.15 -7.75
C ASP A 33 5.12 2.81 -8.66
N SER A 34 3.90 2.90 -8.14
CA SER A 34 2.67 2.60 -8.90
C SER A 34 2.43 3.50 -10.12
N ARG A 35 3.17 4.61 -10.25
CA ARG A 35 3.14 5.52 -11.42
C ARG A 35 4.15 5.10 -12.49
N GLY A 36 4.98 4.09 -12.24
CA GLY A 36 6.11 3.71 -13.09
C GLY A 36 7.32 4.64 -12.94
N ILE A 37 7.38 5.44 -11.87
CA ILE A 37 8.50 6.35 -11.59
C ILE A 37 9.52 5.64 -10.72
N THR A 38 10.80 5.67 -11.14
CA THR A 38 11.92 5.17 -10.35
C THR A 38 12.25 6.17 -9.25
N VAL A 39 12.22 5.72 -8.01
CA VAL A 39 12.62 6.48 -6.82
C VAL A 39 13.90 5.86 -6.27
N SER A 40 14.81 6.72 -5.81
CA SER A 40 16.09 6.30 -5.24
C SER A 40 16.31 6.95 -3.89
N VAL A 41 16.93 6.21 -2.97
CA VAL A 41 17.31 6.71 -1.64
C VAL A 41 18.79 6.37 -1.39
N PRO A 42 19.49 7.09 -0.49
CA PRO A 42 20.90 6.77 -0.16
C PRO A 42 21.01 5.39 0.50
N ASP A 43 22.21 4.80 0.43
CA ASP A 43 22.53 3.51 1.06
C ASP A 43 22.43 3.58 2.59
N ASP A 44 22.91 4.69 3.15
CA ASP A 44 22.99 4.91 4.59
C ASP A 44 22.22 6.16 5.02
N GLY A 45 21.78 6.18 6.26
CA GLY A 45 21.12 7.33 6.87
C GLY A 45 19.76 7.66 6.24
N VAL A 46 19.08 6.65 5.69
CA VAL A 46 17.76 6.81 5.06
C VAL A 46 16.77 7.44 6.05
N ARG A 47 16.01 8.41 5.56
CA ARG A 47 14.95 9.11 6.31
C ARG A 47 13.66 9.04 5.51
N VAL A 48 12.63 8.47 6.11
CA VAL A 48 11.33 8.25 5.44
C VAL A 48 10.23 8.93 6.22
N VAL A 49 9.39 9.66 5.53
CA VAL A 49 8.09 10.10 6.05
C VAL A 49 7.00 9.23 5.43
N SER A 50 6.17 8.62 6.25
CA SER A 50 5.06 7.80 5.77
C SER A 50 3.72 8.48 6.01
N LEU A 51 3.02 8.82 4.93
CA LEU A 51 1.66 9.33 4.96
C LEU A 51 0.62 8.21 4.84
N SER A 52 1.07 6.96 4.66
CA SER A 52 0.23 5.76 4.55
C SER A 52 0.38 4.86 5.78
N PRO A 53 -0.70 4.59 6.53
CA PRO A 53 -0.65 3.66 7.66
C PRO A 53 -0.16 2.26 7.27
N GLY A 54 -0.68 1.66 6.20
CA GLY A 54 -0.25 0.32 5.76
C GLY A 54 1.23 0.25 5.37
N ALA A 55 1.76 1.31 4.71
CA ALA A 55 3.20 1.42 4.44
C ALA A 55 4.01 1.53 5.73
N THR A 56 3.55 2.32 6.71
CA THR A 56 4.21 2.45 8.02
C THR A 56 4.32 1.09 8.71
N GLU A 57 3.26 0.30 8.69
CA GLU A 57 3.21 -1.05 9.25
C GLU A 57 4.17 -2.00 8.54
N THR A 58 4.21 -1.92 7.20
CA THR A 58 5.14 -2.70 6.37
C THR A 58 6.60 -2.34 6.70
N LEU A 59 6.96 -1.06 6.69
CA LEU A 59 8.31 -0.61 7.03
C LEU A 59 8.72 -1.02 8.45
N TYR A 60 7.78 -0.96 9.41
CA TYR A 60 8.02 -1.45 10.76
C TYR A 60 8.38 -2.93 10.80
N LYS A 61 7.65 -3.77 10.04
CA LYS A 61 7.92 -5.20 9.87
C LYS A 61 9.26 -5.47 9.17
N LEU A 62 9.68 -4.58 8.26
CA LEU A 62 11.00 -4.62 7.62
C LEU A 62 12.15 -4.15 8.54
N GLY A 63 11.87 -3.80 9.79
CA GLY A 63 12.87 -3.37 10.76
C GLY A 63 13.32 -1.92 10.63
N MET A 64 12.63 -1.07 9.87
CA MET A 64 12.99 0.32 9.58
C MET A 64 12.48 1.32 10.62
N ARG A 65 12.60 0.99 11.89
CA ARG A 65 12.05 1.81 12.98
C ARG A 65 12.71 3.18 13.10
N ASP A 66 14.01 3.22 12.93
CA ASP A 66 14.80 4.45 13.12
C ASP A 66 14.77 5.34 11.87
N GLU A 67 14.62 4.75 10.70
CA GLU A 67 14.55 5.43 9.41
C GLU A 67 13.20 6.16 9.22
N ILE A 68 12.12 5.73 9.88
CA ILE A 68 10.83 6.43 9.86
C ILE A 68 10.93 7.66 10.77
N VAL A 69 11.05 8.84 10.17
CA VAL A 69 11.25 10.12 10.87
C VAL A 69 9.97 10.93 11.05
N GLY A 70 8.88 10.55 10.40
CA GLY A 70 7.57 11.18 10.54
C GLY A 70 6.46 10.30 9.96
N VAL A 71 5.26 10.42 10.54
CA VAL A 71 4.10 9.62 10.14
C VAL A 71 2.83 10.47 10.07
N SER A 72 1.82 10.05 9.28
CA SER A 72 0.54 10.75 9.24
C SER A 72 -0.22 10.62 10.55
N ASP A 73 -1.23 11.49 10.74
CA ASP A 73 -2.12 11.45 11.89
C ASP A 73 -2.91 10.15 11.98
N TYR A 74 -3.12 9.48 10.84
CA TYR A 74 -3.85 8.22 10.73
C TYR A 74 -3.02 6.98 11.05
N CYS A 75 -1.68 7.09 11.17
CA CYS A 75 -0.84 5.98 11.61
C CYS A 75 -1.03 5.76 13.12
N ASN A 76 -1.42 4.55 13.49
CA ASN A 76 -1.75 4.18 14.87
C ASN A 76 -1.17 2.82 15.31
N TYR A 77 -0.47 2.11 14.41
CA TYR A 77 0.04 0.78 14.70
C TYR A 77 1.52 0.60 14.29
N PRO A 78 2.36 -0.08 15.12
CA PRO A 78 2.08 -0.46 16.52
C PRO A 78 2.03 0.80 17.43
N PRO A 79 1.16 0.83 18.46
CA PRO A 79 0.90 2.06 19.20
C PRO A 79 2.13 2.64 19.91
N GLU A 80 2.97 1.82 20.54
CA GLU A 80 4.17 2.29 21.24
C GLU A 80 5.18 2.90 20.27
N PHE A 81 5.34 2.30 19.09
CA PHE A 81 6.22 2.82 18.05
C PHE A 81 5.70 4.15 17.52
N ILE A 82 4.42 4.23 17.18
CA ILE A 82 3.81 5.42 16.60
C ILE A 82 3.79 6.60 17.59
N ALA A 83 3.59 6.34 18.88
CA ALA A 83 3.63 7.36 19.92
C ALA A 83 4.97 8.12 19.99
N SER A 84 6.06 7.51 19.54
CA SER A 84 7.39 8.10 19.50
C SER A 84 7.68 8.94 18.26
N LYS A 85 6.78 8.91 17.24
CA LYS A 85 7.04 9.53 15.92
C LYS A 85 6.36 10.89 15.75
N PRO A 86 7.05 11.88 15.16
CA PRO A 86 6.44 13.15 14.78
C PRO A 86 5.24 12.95 13.86
N LYS A 87 4.08 13.51 14.22
CA LYS A 87 2.91 13.59 13.35
C LYS A 87 3.07 14.74 12.38
N VAL A 88 2.84 14.46 11.08
CA VAL A 88 3.05 15.43 10.00
C VAL A 88 1.75 15.81 9.25
N GLY A 89 0.60 15.64 9.90
CA GLY A 89 -0.72 15.92 9.33
C GLY A 89 -1.34 14.72 8.61
N GLY A 90 -2.51 14.94 8.01
CA GLY A 90 -3.22 13.93 7.23
C GLY A 90 -2.67 13.76 5.80
N TYR A 91 -3.05 12.68 5.12
CA TYR A 91 -2.64 12.45 3.72
C TYR A 91 -3.20 13.49 2.74
N SER A 92 -4.36 14.08 3.03
CA SER A 92 -4.98 15.14 2.20
C SER A 92 -4.60 16.56 2.65
N THR A 93 -4.06 16.71 3.85
CA THR A 93 -3.63 17.98 4.45
C THR A 93 -2.31 17.81 5.19
N PRO A 94 -1.23 17.39 4.50
CA PRO A 94 0.07 17.23 5.13
C PRO A 94 0.69 18.59 5.52
N ASN A 95 1.41 18.62 6.62
CA ASN A 95 2.22 19.79 6.98
C ASN A 95 3.56 19.74 6.25
N LEU A 96 3.62 20.39 5.08
CA LEU A 96 4.79 20.36 4.19
C LEU A 96 6.03 20.96 4.83
N GLU A 97 5.89 22.03 5.62
CA GLU A 97 7.01 22.67 6.33
C GLU A 97 7.65 21.69 7.33
N LYS A 98 6.79 20.98 8.07
CA LYS A 98 7.26 19.97 9.02
C LYS A 98 7.90 18.80 8.32
N ILE A 99 7.33 18.32 7.20
CA ILE A 99 7.91 17.25 6.38
C ILE A 99 9.29 17.68 5.87
N GLN A 100 9.40 18.89 5.29
CA GLN A 100 10.67 19.44 4.79
C GLN A 100 11.72 19.57 5.91
N SER A 101 11.31 20.00 7.11
CA SER A 101 12.23 20.10 8.25
C SER A 101 12.78 18.76 8.73
N LEU A 102 12.08 17.66 8.43
CA LEU A 102 12.54 16.30 8.70
C LEU A 102 13.53 15.81 7.66
N ALA A 103 13.78 16.57 6.59
CA ALA A 103 14.69 16.24 5.49
C ALA A 103 14.55 14.77 5.02
N PRO A 104 13.36 14.32 4.57
CA PRO A 104 13.17 12.95 4.14
C PRO A 104 13.81 12.69 2.78
N HIS A 105 14.37 11.50 2.60
CA HIS A 105 14.84 11.00 1.31
C HIS A 105 13.70 10.40 0.47
N ALA A 106 12.58 10.04 1.11
CA ALA A 106 11.34 9.65 0.44
C ALA A 106 10.13 9.93 1.33
N VAL A 107 9.01 10.29 0.67
CA VAL A 107 7.68 10.35 1.29
C VAL A 107 6.81 9.26 0.66
N LEU A 108 6.28 8.36 1.49
CA LEU A 108 5.39 7.29 1.05
C LEU A 108 3.95 7.74 1.17
N LEU A 109 3.17 7.58 0.11
CA LEU A 109 1.76 7.94 0.10
C LEU A 109 0.95 7.05 -0.86
N ASN A 110 -0.38 7.02 -0.65
CA ASN A 110 -1.31 6.32 -1.52
C ASN A 110 -1.81 7.25 -2.65
N THR A 111 -2.39 6.67 -3.70
CA THR A 111 -2.96 7.40 -4.84
C THR A 111 -4.12 8.32 -4.48
N VAL A 112 -4.85 8.02 -3.41
CA VAL A 112 -5.96 8.85 -2.89
C VAL A 112 -5.55 10.26 -2.46
N VAL A 113 -4.23 10.53 -2.38
CA VAL A 113 -3.73 11.87 -2.09
C VAL A 113 -4.06 12.81 -3.27
N PRO A 114 -4.67 13.97 -3.01
CA PRO A 114 -5.06 14.91 -4.06
C PRO A 114 -3.88 15.36 -4.92
N ILE A 115 -4.11 15.53 -6.22
CA ILE A 115 -3.05 15.87 -7.19
C ILE A 115 -2.31 17.16 -6.83
N HIS A 116 -3.00 18.16 -6.28
CA HIS A 116 -2.35 19.41 -5.88
C HIS A 116 -1.34 19.20 -4.74
N ILE A 117 -1.57 18.24 -3.86
CA ILE A 117 -0.61 17.86 -2.81
C ILE A 117 0.62 17.19 -3.43
N LYS A 118 0.42 16.27 -4.39
CA LYS A 118 1.55 15.65 -5.11
C LYS A 118 2.41 16.70 -5.80
N ASN A 119 1.78 17.66 -6.48
CA ASN A 119 2.48 18.77 -7.15
C ASN A 119 3.27 19.66 -6.16
N GLN A 120 2.78 19.85 -4.94
CA GLN A 120 3.52 20.60 -3.92
C GLN A 120 4.81 19.88 -3.49
N PHE A 121 4.78 18.56 -3.34
CA PHE A 121 5.99 17.78 -3.08
C PHE A 121 7.00 17.88 -4.23
N GLU A 122 6.54 17.84 -5.48
CA GLU A 122 7.38 18.01 -6.66
C GLU A 122 8.03 19.42 -6.69
N ILE A 123 7.29 20.49 -6.39
CA ILE A 123 7.82 21.85 -6.30
C ILE A 123 8.90 21.96 -5.21
N LEU A 124 8.76 21.22 -4.11
CA LEU A 124 9.71 21.21 -3.00
C LEU A 124 10.89 20.24 -3.21
N ASP A 125 10.94 19.57 -4.37
CA ASP A 125 11.94 18.54 -4.70
C ASP A 125 12.03 17.43 -3.63
N ILE A 126 10.86 17.04 -3.08
CA ILE A 126 10.76 15.95 -2.11
C ILE A 126 10.34 14.67 -2.85
N PRO A 127 11.20 13.63 -2.90
CA PRO A 127 10.89 12.40 -3.61
C PRO A 127 9.64 11.70 -3.05
N LEU A 128 8.71 11.36 -3.95
CA LEU A 128 7.48 10.64 -3.62
C LEU A 128 7.57 9.20 -4.10
N PHE A 129 7.20 8.26 -3.25
CA PHE A 129 6.90 6.89 -3.63
C PHE A 129 5.40 6.64 -3.46
N VAL A 130 4.69 6.50 -4.58
CA VAL A 130 3.24 6.35 -4.60
C VAL A 130 2.86 4.88 -4.70
N MET A 131 1.90 4.44 -3.87
CA MET A 131 1.46 3.06 -3.78
C MET A 131 -0.03 2.94 -4.08
N GLU A 132 -0.40 1.90 -4.83
CA GLU A 132 -1.80 1.58 -5.11
C GLU A 132 -1.98 0.08 -5.38
N PRO A 133 -1.71 -0.79 -4.40
CA PRO A 133 -1.98 -2.20 -4.60
C PRO A 133 -3.49 -2.45 -4.66
N LYS A 134 -3.95 -3.05 -5.76
CA LYS A 134 -5.35 -3.40 -6.02
C LYS A 134 -5.66 -4.86 -5.74
N SER A 135 -4.65 -5.65 -5.44
CA SER A 135 -4.74 -7.06 -5.12
C SER A 135 -3.72 -7.47 -4.07
N PHE A 136 -3.91 -8.63 -3.47
CA PHE A 136 -2.94 -9.23 -2.57
C PHE A 136 -1.59 -9.46 -3.26
N SER A 137 -1.59 -9.88 -4.52
CA SER A 137 -0.35 -10.02 -5.31
C SER A 137 0.38 -8.70 -5.49
N GLU A 138 -0.32 -7.59 -5.74
CA GLU A 138 0.27 -6.27 -5.85
C GLU A 138 0.74 -5.73 -4.49
N LEU A 139 0.06 -6.09 -3.40
CA LEU A 139 0.51 -5.79 -2.04
C LEU A 139 1.85 -6.48 -1.75
N LEU A 140 2.01 -7.75 -2.13
CA LEU A 140 3.28 -8.46 -2.00
C LEU A 140 4.39 -7.82 -2.87
N SER A 141 4.05 -7.38 -4.08
CA SER A 141 4.99 -6.65 -4.94
C SER A 141 5.41 -5.31 -4.32
N MET A 142 4.51 -4.60 -3.65
CA MET A 142 4.83 -3.39 -2.89
C MET A 142 5.83 -3.68 -1.76
N VAL A 143 5.66 -4.76 -1.02
CA VAL A 143 6.62 -5.20 0.02
C VAL A 143 8.00 -5.47 -0.59
N GLU A 144 8.06 -6.12 -1.77
CA GLU A 144 9.30 -6.37 -2.50
C GLU A 144 9.97 -5.07 -2.94
N GLN A 145 9.20 -4.10 -3.49
CA GLN A 145 9.71 -2.77 -3.87
C GLN A 145 10.29 -2.02 -2.66
N PHE A 146 9.66 -2.12 -1.49
CA PHE A 146 10.23 -1.56 -0.26
C PHE A 146 11.54 -2.25 0.13
N GLY A 147 11.61 -3.57 -0.01
CA GLY A 147 12.85 -4.31 0.18
C GLY A 147 14.00 -3.77 -0.67
N MET A 148 13.76 -3.57 -1.97
CA MET A 148 14.75 -3.03 -2.91
C MET A 148 15.09 -1.56 -2.62
N LEU A 149 14.06 -0.73 -2.36
CA LEU A 149 14.26 0.70 -2.11
C LEU A 149 15.07 0.98 -0.85
N PHE A 150 14.93 0.14 0.18
CA PHE A 150 15.49 0.40 1.51
C PHE A 150 16.56 -0.63 1.94
N HIS A 151 17.07 -1.44 1.01
CA HIS A 151 18.05 -2.51 1.30
C HIS A 151 17.59 -3.45 2.42
N ARG A 152 16.35 -3.92 2.31
CA ARG A 152 15.69 -4.86 3.24
C ARG A 152 15.12 -6.08 2.49
N GLU A 153 15.82 -6.53 1.44
CA GLU A 153 15.34 -7.61 0.56
C GLU A 153 15.17 -8.93 1.30
N LYS A 154 16.00 -9.17 2.32
CA LYS A 154 15.92 -10.37 3.14
C LYS A 154 14.66 -10.34 4.00
N GLU A 155 14.43 -9.24 4.69
CA GLU A 155 13.26 -9.01 5.54
C GLU A 155 11.98 -8.98 4.70
N ALA A 156 12.01 -8.37 3.52
CA ALA A 156 10.89 -8.35 2.58
C ALA A 156 10.53 -9.76 2.10
N ARG A 157 11.52 -10.58 1.71
CA ARG A 157 11.27 -11.98 1.33
C ARG A 157 10.69 -12.81 2.47
N ALA A 158 11.16 -12.61 3.70
CA ALA A 158 10.62 -13.30 4.86
C ALA A 158 9.15 -12.90 5.11
N LEU A 159 8.85 -11.59 5.09
CA LEU A 159 7.48 -11.08 5.25
C LEU A 159 6.56 -11.58 4.15
N ILE A 160 7.00 -11.56 2.88
CA ILE A 160 6.22 -12.08 1.74
C ILE A 160 5.92 -13.58 1.92
N THR A 161 6.87 -14.36 2.44
CA THR A 161 6.67 -15.80 2.69
C THR A 161 5.63 -15.99 3.80
N GLU A 162 5.76 -15.30 4.93
CA GLU A 162 4.78 -15.29 6.03
C GLU A 162 3.37 -14.96 5.50
N MET A 163 3.24 -13.85 4.77
CA MET A 163 1.95 -13.43 4.22
C MET A 163 1.34 -14.44 3.25
N LYS A 164 2.15 -15.08 2.41
CA LYS A 164 1.67 -16.12 1.47
C LYS A 164 1.22 -17.39 2.19
N GLU A 165 1.92 -17.79 3.23
CA GLU A 165 1.57 -18.97 4.03
C GLU A 165 0.25 -18.75 4.76
N GLU A 166 0.06 -17.60 5.40
CA GLU A 166 -1.19 -17.24 6.09
C GLU A 166 -2.36 -17.18 5.11
N ALA A 167 -2.23 -16.43 4.01
CA ALA A 167 -3.27 -16.35 2.99
C ALA A 167 -3.61 -17.71 2.38
N GLY A 168 -2.57 -18.51 2.07
CA GLY A 168 -2.72 -19.86 1.51
C GLY A 168 -3.45 -20.82 2.45
N ALA A 169 -3.27 -20.69 3.77
CA ALA A 169 -3.99 -21.49 4.75
C ALA A 169 -5.50 -21.19 4.74
N VAL A 170 -5.88 -19.90 4.67
CA VAL A 170 -7.28 -19.48 4.59
C VAL A 170 -7.93 -19.98 3.29
N GLU A 171 -7.28 -19.74 2.13
CA GLU A 171 -7.79 -20.20 0.84
C GLU A 171 -7.92 -21.74 0.77
N ALA A 172 -6.98 -22.48 1.37
CA ALA A 172 -7.04 -23.94 1.42
C ALA A 172 -8.25 -24.42 2.26
N ALA A 173 -8.50 -23.79 3.40
CA ALA A 173 -9.66 -24.10 4.26
C ALA A 173 -10.98 -23.94 3.48
N VAL A 174 -11.16 -22.81 2.80
CA VAL A 174 -12.35 -22.53 1.98
C VAL A 174 -12.49 -23.53 0.81
N ARG A 175 -11.40 -23.84 0.09
CA ARG A 175 -11.43 -24.77 -1.07
C ARG A 175 -11.69 -26.21 -0.69
N THR A 176 -11.16 -26.70 0.43
CA THR A 176 -11.24 -28.12 0.83
C THR A 176 -12.67 -28.61 0.99
N LYS A 177 -13.60 -27.74 1.31
CA LYS A 177 -15.03 -28.07 1.49
C LYS A 177 -15.86 -28.01 0.21
N SER A 178 -15.25 -27.66 -0.95
CA SER A 178 -15.98 -27.40 -2.21
C SER A 178 -17.13 -26.39 -2.04
N ILE A 179 -16.89 -25.37 -1.26
CA ILE A 179 -17.89 -24.38 -0.86
C ILE A 179 -18.17 -23.44 -2.05
N GLN A 180 -19.45 -23.13 -2.27
CA GLN A 180 -19.84 -22.16 -3.29
C GLN A 180 -19.53 -20.74 -2.82
N PRO A 181 -18.98 -19.88 -3.72
CA PRO A 181 -18.70 -18.50 -3.35
C PRO A 181 -19.96 -17.74 -2.91
N VAL A 182 -19.91 -17.11 -1.76
CA VAL A 182 -21.02 -16.32 -1.19
C VAL A 182 -21.12 -14.98 -1.94
N LYS A 183 -22.30 -14.63 -2.45
CA LYS A 183 -22.57 -13.35 -3.10
C LYS A 183 -22.44 -12.21 -2.09
N THR A 184 -21.33 -11.46 -2.17
CA THR A 184 -20.92 -10.51 -1.13
C THR A 184 -20.89 -9.08 -1.68
N PHE A 185 -21.54 -8.18 -0.99
CA PHE A 185 -21.47 -6.74 -1.22
C PHE A 185 -20.49 -6.10 -0.24
N ILE A 186 -19.67 -5.15 -0.72
CA ILE A 186 -18.70 -4.43 0.11
C ILE A 186 -19.07 -2.95 0.08
N GLU A 187 -19.47 -2.41 1.22
CA GLU A 187 -19.70 -0.97 1.37
C GLU A 187 -18.46 -0.29 1.92
N ILE A 188 -17.98 0.73 1.23
CA ILE A 188 -16.81 1.53 1.66
C ILE A 188 -17.24 2.79 2.38
N TRP A 189 -18.33 3.41 1.94
CA TRP A 189 -18.89 4.62 2.53
C TRP A 189 -20.36 4.77 2.21
N TYR A 190 -21.14 5.34 3.12
CA TYR A 190 -22.58 5.43 3.02
C TYR A 190 -23.08 6.75 2.38
N ASN A 191 -22.34 7.86 2.50
CA ASN A 191 -22.78 9.14 1.94
C ASN A 191 -21.61 9.98 1.39
N PRO A 192 -21.39 10.03 0.05
CA PRO A 192 -22.16 9.26 -0.95
C PRO A 192 -21.92 7.75 -0.84
N PHE A 193 -22.90 6.96 -1.29
CA PHE A 193 -22.89 5.51 -1.19
C PHE A 193 -21.88 4.89 -2.17
N TYR A 194 -20.73 4.42 -1.67
CA TYR A 194 -19.68 3.78 -2.45
C TYR A 194 -19.50 2.32 -2.05
N ALA A 195 -19.39 1.47 -3.05
CA ALA A 195 -19.00 0.07 -2.89
C ALA A 195 -17.55 -0.15 -3.33
N ALA A 196 -16.93 -1.27 -2.91
CA ALA A 196 -15.71 -1.77 -3.52
C ALA A 196 -16.05 -2.87 -4.53
N GLY A 197 -15.51 -2.74 -5.74
CA GLY A 197 -15.57 -3.77 -6.78
C GLY A 197 -14.47 -4.83 -6.61
N ARG A 198 -14.57 -5.91 -7.41
CA ARG A 198 -13.62 -7.05 -7.37
C ARG A 198 -12.16 -6.69 -7.71
N TYR A 199 -11.94 -5.57 -8.41
CA TYR A 199 -10.61 -5.11 -8.82
C TYR A 199 -10.00 -4.09 -7.85
N THR A 200 -10.40 -4.15 -6.59
CA THR A 200 -9.81 -3.40 -5.49
C THR A 200 -9.18 -4.35 -4.48
N LEU A 201 -8.25 -3.88 -3.66
CA LEU A 201 -7.67 -4.71 -2.61
C LEU A 201 -8.75 -5.30 -1.67
N PRO A 202 -9.73 -4.54 -1.15
CA PRO A 202 -10.82 -5.11 -0.37
C PRO A 202 -11.63 -6.16 -1.14
N GLY A 203 -11.88 -5.94 -2.44
CA GLY A 203 -12.56 -6.89 -3.31
C GLY A 203 -11.79 -8.19 -3.52
N ASP A 204 -10.47 -8.10 -3.69
CA ASP A 204 -9.58 -9.25 -3.80
C ASP A 204 -9.54 -10.06 -2.51
N ILE A 205 -9.40 -9.40 -1.35
CA ILE A 205 -9.43 -10.03 -0.02
C ILE A 205 -10.74 -10.78 0.21
N VAL A 206 -11.89 -10.17 -0.10
CA VAL A 206 -13.20 -10.85 0.00
C VAL A 206 -13.29 -12.03 -0.96
N SER A 207 -12.70 -11.93 -2.16
CA SER A 207 -12.66 -13.03 -3.13
C SER A 207 -11.80 -14.19 -2.63
N MET A 208 -10.63 -13.92 -2.05
CA MET A 208 -9.76 -14.91 -1.41
C MET A 208 -10.45 -15.58 -0.20
N ALA A 209 -11.28 -14.83 0.51
CA ALA A 209 -12.12 -15.33 1.62
C ALA A 209 -13.29 -16.21 1.15
N GLY A 210 -13.45 -16.45 -0.16
CA GLY A 210 -14.54 -17.26 -0.74
C GLY A 210 -15.81 -16.45 -1.04
N GLY A 211 -15.74 -15.13 -1.09
CA GLY A 211 -16.82 -14.27 -1.54
C GLY A 211 -16.85 -14.11 -3.06
N ARG A 212 -18.04 -13.90 -3.63
CA ARG A 212 -18.23 -13.41 -5.01
C ARG A 212 -18.69 -11.96 -4.92
N VAL A 213 -17.77 -11.03 -5.15
CA VAL A 213 -18.01 -9.59 -5.01
C VAL A 213 -19.04 -9.10 -6.02
N VAL A 214 -19.99 -8.31 -5.57
CA VAL A 214 -21.01 -7.66 -6.39
C VAL A 214 -21.10 -6.15 -6.06
N PRO A 215 -21.38 -5.29 -7.08
CA PRO A 215 -21.65 -5.61 -8.47
C PRO A 215 -20.41 -6.14 -9.20
N ASP A 216 -20.63 -7.06 -10.14
CA ASP A 216 -19.58 -7.61 -10.99
C ASP A 216 -19.34 -6.67 -12.18
N GLY A 217 -18.60 -5.59 -11.94
CA GLY A 217 -18.30 -4.55 -12.92
C GLY A 217 -16.82 -4.20 -12.95
N HIS A 218 -16.44 -3.29 -13.85
CA HIS A 218 -15.06 -2.84 -14.01
C HIS A 218 -14.71 -1.63 -13.13
N ASP A 219 -15.72 -0.97 -12.56
CA ASP A 219 -15.49 0.15 -11.67
C ASP A 219 -14.92 -0.33 -10.33
N GLU A 220 -13.83 0.29 -9.90
CA GLU A 220 -13.15 -0.08 -8.65
C GLU A 220 -14.01 0.31 -7.44
N TYR A 221 -14.49 1.56 -7.42
CA TYR A 221 -15.31 2.10 -6.35
C TYR A 221 -16.58 2.75 -6.92
N PRO A 222 -17.55 1.94 -7.38
CA PRO A 222 -18.77 2.46 -7.97
C PRO A 222 -19.62 3.21 -6.93
N ARG A 223 -20.13 4.37 -7.36
CA ARG A 223 -21.18 5.07 -6.62
C ARG A 223 -22.52 4.43 -6.92
N LEU A 224 -23.20 3.98 -5.89
CA LEU A 224 -24.46 3.23 -6.03
C LEU A 224 -25.63 3.98 -5.35
N ASN A 225 -26.79 3.31 -5.34
CA ASN A 225 -27.96 3.66 -4.55
C ASN A 225 -28.56 2.39 -3.94
N GLU A 226 -29.52 2.58 -3.06
CA GLU A 226 -30.18 1.45 -2.36
C GLU A 226 -31.00 0.55 -3.32
N GLU A 227 -31.50 1.09 -4.43
CA GLU A 227 -32.25 0.32 -5.43
C GLU A 227 -31.36 -0.73 -6.09
N ILE A 228 -30.11 -0.38 -6.42
CA ILE A 228 -29.13 -1.32 -6.94
C ILE A 228 -28.79 -2.39 -5.90
N LEU A 229 -28.63 -2.02 -4.62
CA LEU A 229 -28.38 -3.00 -3.55
C LEU A 229 -29.56 -3.98 -3.38
N LEU A 230 -30.81 -3.50 -3.49
CA LEU A 230 -32.01 -4.33 -3.48
C LEU A 230 -32.04 -5.31 -4.67
N GLU A 231 -31.68 -4.83 -5.88
CA GLU A 231 -31.62 -5.66 -7.09
C GLU A 231 -30.50 -6.71 -6.99
N LEU A 232 -29.33 -6.30 -6.53
CA LEU A 232 -28.21 -7.20 -6.28
C LEU A 232 -28.58 -8.27 -5.26
N ASN A 233 -29.34 -7.94 -4.24
CA ASN A 233 -29.78 -8.85 -3.17
C ASN A 233 -28.64 -9.79 -2.70
N PRO A 234 -27.53 -9.26 -2.14
CA PRO A 234 -26.40 -10.07 -1.73
C PRO A 234 -26.72 -11.00 -0.56
N GLU A 235 -25.96 -12.11 -0.48
CA GLU A 235 -26.07 -13.10 0.60
C GLU A 235 -25.30 -12.66 1.85
N ALA A 236 -24.26 -11.82 1.68
CA ALA A 236 -23.47 -11.21 2.74
C ALA A 236 -23.16 -9.75 2.41
N ILE A 237 -22.99 -8.93 3.45
CA ILE A 237 -22.48 -7.55 3.36
C ILE A 237 -21.27 -7.42 4.27
N VAL A 238 -20.20 -6.83 3.74
CA VAL A 238 -18.99 -6.45 4.48
C VAL A 238 -18.89 -4.93 4.49
N LEU A 239 -18.76 -4.32 5.68
CA LEU A 239 -18.71 -2.88 5.86
C LEU A 239 -17.26 -2.43 6.10
N GLY A 240 -16.70 -1.61 5.20
CA GLY A 240 -15.35 -1.07 5.29
C GLY A 240 -15.24 0.22 6.11
N HIS A 241 -16.25 0.60 6.86
CA HIS A 241 -16.23 1.79 7.71
C HIS A 241 -16.81 1.48 9.10
N GLN A 242 -16.44 2.32 10.07
CA GLN A 242 -16.91 2.16 11.44
C GLN A 242 -18.39 2.57 11.55
N VAL A 243 -19.25 1.58 11.65
CA VAL A 243 -20.68 1.74 11.89
C VAL A 243 -21.16 0.48 12.62
N ASP A 244 -22.04 0.61 13.60
CA ASP A 244 -22.73 -0.57 14.12
C ASP A 244 -23.86 -1.00 13.17
N ARG A 245 -24.32 -2.24 13.34
CA ARG A 245 -25.34 -2.82 12.46
C ARG A 245 -26.67 -2.07 12.51
N GLU A 246 -27.07 -1.59 13.67
CA GLU A 246 -28.31 -0.84 13.86
C GLU A 246 -28.24 0.47 13.08
N SER A 247 -27.19 1.23 13.26
CA SER A 247 -26.93 2.48 12.51
C SER A 247 -26.85 2.24 11.00
N PHE A 248 -26.22 1.15 10.55
CA PHE A 248 -26.20 0.78 9.14
C PHE A 248 -27.62 0.58 8.58
N ILE A 249 -28.50 -0.13 9.30
CA ILE A 249 -29.88 -0.36 8.88
C ILE A 249 -30.69 0.95 8.92
N GLU A 250 -30.46 1.84 9.87
CA GLU A 250 -31.12 3.15 9.95
C GLU A 250 -30.70 4.08 8.80
N ILE A 251 -29.41 4.10 8.46
CA ILE A 251 -28.88 4.86 7.32
C ILE A 251 -29.52 4.40 6.01
N HIS A 252 -29.76 3.11 5.87
CA HIS A 252 -30.29 2.46 4.68
C HIS A 252 -31.70 1.87 4.93
N ALA A 253 -32.65 2.69 5.38
CA ALA A 253 -33.96 2.24 5.84
C ALA A 253 -34.77 1.40 4.83
N ASN A 254 -34.49 1.53 3.52
CA ASN A 254 -35.20 0.80 2.47
C ASN A 254 -34.66 -0.60 2.18
N ILE A 255 -33.45 -0.93 2.68
CA ILE A 255 -32.78 -2.20 2.34
C ILE A 255 -33.11 -3.38 3.26
N ILE A 256 -34.06 -3.23 4.18
CA ILE A 256 -34.44 -4.30 5.11
C ILE A 256 -34.88 -5.60 4.42
N ARG A 257 -35.23 -5.54 3.12
CA ARG A 257 -35.61 -6.70 2.32
C ARG A 257 -34.41 -7.49 1.76
N VAL A 258 -33.21 -6.92 1.79
CA VAL A 258 -31.99 -7.58 1.32
C VAL A 258 -31.73 -8.86 2.11
N TYR A 259 -31.41 -9.93 1.42
CA TYR A 259 -31.20 -11.26 2.03
C TYR A 259 -30.20 -11.21 3.19
N ALA A 260 -29.04 -10.56 2.98
CA ALA A 260 -28.00 -10.43 3.99
C ALA A 260 -28.50 -9.79 5.29
N ILE A 261 -29.35 -8.77 5.19
CA ILE A 261 -29.89 -8.07 6.37
C ILE A 261 -30.90 -8.95 7.11
N ARG A 262 -31.82 -9.57 6.36
CA ARG A 262 -32.84 -10.46 6.92
C ARG A 262 -32.24 -11.68 7.64
N ASN A 263 -31.10 -12.17 7.18
CA ASN A 263 -30.44 -13.37 7.70
C ASN A 263 -29.26 -13.04 8.63
N ASN A 264 -29.14 -11.79 9.07
CA ASN A 264 -28.06 -11.34 9.97
C ASN A 264 -26.65 -11.60 9.40
N LYS A 265 -26.49 -11.44 8.07
CA LYS A 265 -25.23 -11.64 7.33
C LYS A 265 -24.58 -10.30 6.98
N VAL A 266 -24.38 -9.44 7.98
CA VAL A 266 -23.64 -8.17 7.89
C VAL A 266 -22.44 -8.28 8.79
N PHE A 267 -21.24 -8.09 8.25
CA PHE A 267 -19.97 -8.17 8.95
C PHE A 267 -19.21 -6.85 8.91
N ILE A 268 -18.58 -6.50 9.99
CA ILE A 268 -17.84 -5.25 10.17
C ILE A 268 -16.44 -5.62 10.64
N PRO A 269 -15.48 -5.84 9.71
CA PRO A 269 -14.08 -6.03 10.08
C PRO A 269 -13.50 -4.74 10.67
N ASP A 270 -12.35 -4.81 11.32
CA ASP A 270 -11.59 -3.61 11.64
C ASP A 270 -11.21 -2.88 10.32
N PRO A 271 -11.71 -1.65 10.07
CA PRO A 271 -11.39 -0.92 8.84
C PRO A 271 -9.90 -0.64 8.67
N ASP A 272 -9.17 -0.52 9.77
CA ASP A 272 -7.72 -0.33 9.76
C ASP A 272 -6.95 -1.56 9.28
N GLU A 273 -7.55 -2.73 9.37
CA GLU A 273 -6.99 -3.98 8.86
C GLU A 273 -7.51 -4.29 7.46
N PHE A 274 -8.79 -4.03 7.20
CA PHE A 274 -9.43 -4.37 5.93
C PHE A 274 -9.07 -3.42 4.78
N LEU A 275 -9.01 -2.10 5.04
CA LEU A 275 -8.83 -1.10 3.98
C LEU A 275 -7.39 -0.62 3.80
N ARG A 276 -6.50 -0.89 4.75
CA ARG A 276 -5.11 -0.44 4.68
C ARG A 276 -4.26 -1.45 3.90
N PRO A 277 -3.55 -1.03 2.84
CA PRO A 277 -2.65 -1.93 2.12
C PRO A 277 -1.39 -2.19 2.97
N GLY A 278 -1.48 -3.16 3.85
CA GLY A 278 -0.42 -3.56 4.77
C GLY A 278 -0.57 -5.00 5.25
N PRO A 279 0.40 -5.53 6.03
CA PRO A 279 0.40 -6.94 6.43
C PRO A 279 -0.84 -7.37 7.23
N ARG A 280 -1.48 -6.45 7.98
CA ARG A 280 -2.65 -6.79 8.80
C ARG A 280 -3.92 -7.08 7.99
N VAL A 281 -3.92 -6.87 6.67
CA VAL A 281 -5.04 -7.25 5.81
C VAL A 281 -5.35 -8.76 5.89
N LEU A 282 -4.38 -9.57 6.34
CA LEU A 282 -4.56 -11.01 6.56
C LEU A 282 -5.47 -11.33 7.73
N ASN A 283 -5.49 -10.50 8.78
CA ASN A 283 -6.46 -10.63 9.86
C ASN A 283 -7.89 -10.48 9.30
N ALA A 284 -8.13 -9.43 8.51
CA ALA A 284 -9.41 -9.23 7.85
C ALA A 284 -9.76 -10.37 6.89
N LEU A 285 -8.80 -10.91 6.15
CA LEU A 285 -8.99 -12.09 5.28
C LEU A 285 -9.52 -13.28 6.08
N GLU A 286 -8.88 -13.63 7.21
CA GLU A 286 -9.30 -14.75 8.05
C GLU A 286 -10.67 -14.52 8.68
N GLU A 287 -10.92 -13.33 9.24
CA GLU A 287 -12.19 -12.99 9.84
C GLU A 287 -13.35 -13.03 8.84
N ILE A 288 -13.17 -12.48 7.65
CA ILE A 288 -14.15 -12.49 6.56
C ILE A 288 -14.40 -13.92 6.10
N ALA A 289 -13.35 -14.74 5.95
CA ALA A 289 -13.51 -16.14 5.57
C ALA A 289 -14.30 -16.95 6.59
N ARG A 290 -14.02 -16.75 7.89
CA ARG A 290 -14.80 -17.36 8.99
C ARG A 290 -16.25 -16.91 9.03
N PHE A 291 -16.49 -15.65 8.68
CA PHE A 291 -17.87 -15.11 8.61
C PHE A 291 -18.63 -15.68 7.41
N LEU A 292 -18.01 -15.72 6.23
CA LEU A 292 -18.65 -16.23 5.02
C LEU A 292 -18.85 -17.75 5.06
N HIS A 293 -17.87 -18.47 5.60
CA HIS A 293 -17.76 -19.93 5.58
C HIS A 293 -17.41 -20.52 6.96
N PRO A 294 -18.26 -20.34 7.98
CA PRO A 294 -17.98 -20.85 9.33
C PRO A 294 -17.77 -22.37 9.36
N GLU A 295 -18.31 -23.11 8.39
CA GLU A 295 -18.14 -24.55 8.25
C GLU A 295 -16.74 -24.96 7.75
N ALA A 296 -15.92 -24.01 7.29
CA ALA A 296 -14.56 -24.27 6.82
C ALA A 296 -13.54 -24.31 7.97
N PHE A 297 -13.86 -23.71 9.07
CA PHE A 297 -13.03 -23.52 10.25
C PHE A 297 -13.66 -24.18 11.48
#